data_5414aec172c9f132d38fa07f828c6b15
#
_entry.id   5414aec172c9f132d38fa07f828c6b15
#
_cell.length_a   1.000
_cell.length_b   1.000
_cell.length_c   1.000
_cell.angle_alpha   90.00
_cell.angle_beta   90.00
_cell.angle_gamma   90.00
#
_symmetry.space_group_name_H-M   'P 1'
#
loop_
_entity.id
_entity.type
_entity.pdbx_description
1 polymer ?
#
loop_
_entity_poly.entity_id
_entity_poly.type
_entity_poly.pdbx_seq_one_letter_code
_entity_poly.pdbx_strand_id
1 'polypeptide(L)'
;MNNKEIIQAIKEARENAKERKFTESLDLVINLKGLNLKKEDEKILAFIPLPHQRGKKVKVTALIDQALVTKAKADCDEHALLEDFKKLDKKAIKKLAKRTDYFVAQANIMPKVAQTFGRVLGPRGMMPNPKAGCVVPPTADLKPLVARLQNLVRIETKNEQTI
;
A
#
# COMPACT_ATOMS: atom_id res chain seq x y z
N MET A 1 -4.10 13.52 -23.58
CA MET A 1 -5.12 14.22 -22.77
C MET A 1 -4.50 15.47 -22.22
N ASN A 2 -5.18 16.60 -22.38
CA ASN A 2 -4.71 17.89 -21.86
C ASN A 2 -5.23 18.08 -20.42
N ASN A 3 -4.42 18.66 -19.54
CA ASN A 3 -4.82 18.92 -18.15
C ASN A 3 -6.12 19.74 -18.04
N LYS A 4 -6.38 20.63 -18.99
CA LYS A 4 -7.62 21.41 -19.03
C LYS A 4 -8.86 20.55 -19.25
N GLU A 5 -8.79 19.56 -20.15
CA GLU A 5 -9.88 18.63 -20.43
C GLU A 5 -10.20 17.74 -19.22
N ILE A 6 -9.16 17.29 -18.50
CA ILE A 6 -9.34 16.50 -17.26
C ILE A 6 -10.04 17.33 -16.18
N ILE A 7 -9.59 18.56 -15.97
CA ILE A 7 -10.18 19.47 -14.98
C ILE A 7 -11.65 19.76 -15.32
N GLN A 8 -11.94 19.99 -16.59
CA GLN A 8 -13.30 20.24 -17.06
C GLN A 8 -14.20 19.02 -16.82
N ALA A 9 -13.75 17.81 -17.20
CA ALA A 9 -14.49 16.58 -16.97
C ALA A 9 -14.79 16.33 -15.49
N ILE A 10 -13.83 16.62 -14.58
CA ILE A 10 -14.04 16.50 -13.14
C ILE A 10 -15.08 17.53 -12.65
N LYS A 11 -15.08 18.76 -13.16
CA LYS A 11 -16.09 19.76 -12.80
C LYS A 11 -17.47 19.33 -13.26
N GLU A 12 -17.62 18.91 -14.50
CA GLU A 12 -18.89 18.41 -15.07
C GLU A 12 -19.41 17.19 -14.29
N ALA A 13 -18.52 16.26 -13.93
CA ALA A 13 -18.89 15.11 -13.11
C ALA A 13 -19.43 15.49 -11.72
N ARG A 14 -18.85 16.55 -11.10
CA ARG A 14 -19.32 17.06 -9.79
C ARG A 14 -20.63 17.83 -9.91
N GLU A 15 -20.80 18.64 -10.95
CA GLU A 15 -22.01 19.42 -11.19
C GLU A 15 -23.21 18.55 -11.51
N ASN A 16 -23.00 17.44 -12.23
CA ASN A 16 -24.03 16.46 -12.57
C ASN A 16 -24.30 15.43 -11.45
N ALA A 17 -23.49 15.39 -10.40
CA ALA A 17 -23.71 14.49 -9.27
C ALA A 17 -24.91 14.95 -8.43
N LYS A 18 -25.77 14.00 -8.03
CA LYS A 18 -26.83 14.28 -7.08
C LYS A 18 -26.24 14.65 -5.72
N GLU A 19 -26.77 15.72 -5.12
CA GLU A 19 -26.37 16.12 -3.78
C GLU A 19 -26.68 15.03 -2.75
N ARG A 20 -25.69 14.63 -1.99
CA ARG A 20 -25.80 13.57 -0.97
C ARG A 20 -25.28 14.06 0.38
N LYS A 21 -25.81 13.46 1.46
CA LYS A 21 -25.48 13.84 2.84
C LYS A 21 -24.14 13.24 3.35
N PHE A 22 -23.28 12.73 2.49
CA PHE A 22 -21.97 12.16 2.84
C PHE A 22 -20.90 12.60 1.84
N THR A 23 -19.63 12.54 2.26
CA THR A 23 -18.50 12.86 1.38
C THR A 23 -18.33 11.77 0.32
N GLU A 24 -18.45 12.14 -0.93
CA GLU A 24 -18.30 11.23 -2.07
C GLU A 24 -16.84 11.05 -2.46
N SER A 25 -16.53 9.88 -3.00
CA SER A 25 -15.24 9.55 -3.60
C SER A 25 -15.33 9.62 -5.13
N LEU A 26 -14.22 9.97 -5.77
CA LEU A 26 -14.06 9.86 -7.22
C LEU A 26 -13.19 8.65 -7.53
N ASP A 27 -13.66 7.77 -8.41
CA ASP A 27 -12.90 6.65 -8.91
C ASP A 27 -12.35 6.97 -10.29
N LEU A 28 -11.03 6.83 -10.45
CA LEU A 28 -10.36 6.97 -11.73
C LEU A 28 -10.12 5.59 -12.32
N VAL A 29 -10.71 5.33 -13.48
CA VAL A 29 -10.50 4.09 -14.24
C VAL A 29 -9.70 4.40 -15.50
N ILE A 30 -8.55 3.75 -15.67
CA ILE A 30 -7.68 3.92 -16.84
C ILE A 30 -7.69 2.63 -17.65
N ASN A 31 -8.27 2.67 -18.85
CA ASN A 31 -8.23 1.58 -19.79
C ASN A 31 -6.96 1.64 -20.63
N LEU A 32 -6.17 0.58 -20.57
CA LEU A 32 -4.94 0.42 -21.33
C LEU A 32 -5.21 -0.37 -22.60
N LYS A 33 -4.45 -0.12 -23.66
CA LYS A 33 -4.59 -0.83 -24.92
C LYS A 33 -3.27 -1.49 -25.33
N GLY A 34 -3.36 -2.66 -25.96
CA GLY A 34 -2.20 -3.33 -26.56
C GLY A 34 -1.31 -4.09 -25.57
N LEU A 35 -1.74 -4.32 -24.32
CA LEU A 35 -1.00 -5.11 -23.34
C LEU A 35 -1.37 -6.59 -23.39
N ASN A 36 -0.39 -7.46 -23.39
CA ASN A 36 -0.58 -8.89 -23.21
C ASN A 36 -0.27 -9.30 -21.77
N LEU A 37 -1.29 -9.32 -20.93
CA LEU A 37 -1.17 -9.61 -19.50
C LEU A 37 -0.73 -11.05 -19.17
N LYS A 38 -0.63 -11.94 -20.17
CA LYS A 38 -0.04 -13.28 -19.99
C LYS A 38 1.47 -13.21 -19.88
N LYS A 39 2.09 -12.17 -20.42
CA LYS A 39 3.54 -11.92 -20.30
C LYS A 39 3.79 -11.08 -19.06
N GLU A 40 4.72 -11.51 -18.22
CA GLU A 40 5.06 -10.79 -16.97
C GLU A 40 5.70 -9.42 -17.24
N ASP A 41 6.43 -9.28 -18.34
CA ASP A 41 7.09 -8.04 -18.74
C ASP A 41 6.11 -6.94 -19.14
N GLU A 42 4.89 -7.32 -19.57
CA GLU A 42 3.84 -6.37 -19.96
C GLU A 42 2.89 -6.02 -18.79
N LYS A 43 3.05 -6.67 -17.62
CA LYS A 43 2.30 -6.31 -16.42
C LYS A 43 2.84 -5.03 -15.80
N ILE A 44 1.95 -4.11 -15.50
CA ILE A 44 2.30 -2.87 -14.83
C ILE A 44 2.19 -3.05 -13.32
N LEU A 45 3.28 -2.84 -12.61
CA LEU A 45 3.33 -2.69 -11.17
C LEU A 45 4.16 -1.45 -10.83
N ALA A 46 3.50 -0.37 -10.51
CA ALA A 46 4.14 0.90 -10.20
C ALA A 46 3.70 1.43 -8.83
N PHE A 47 4.62 2.14 -8.19
CA PHE A 47 4.38 2.90 -6.97
C PHE A 47 4.58 4.38 -7.29
N ILE A 48 3.51 5.14 -7.30
CA ILE A 48 3.50 6.55 -7.74
C ILE A 48 3.30 7.44 -6.52
N PRO A 49 4.26 8.34 -6.22
CA PRO A 49 4.07 9.36 -5.22
C PRO A 49 3.11 10.43 -5.75
N LEU A 50 2.05 10.71 -5.01
CA LEU A 50 1.13 11.79 -5.32
C LEU A 50 1.68 13.12 -4.80
N PRO A 51 1.42 14.23 -5.51
CA PRO A 51 1.82 15.58 -5.07
C PRO A 51 1.04 16.04 -3.83
N HIS A 52 -0.16 15.50 -3.61
CA HIS A 52 -1.03 15.82 -2.49
C HIS A 52 -1.44 14.57 -1.72
N GLN A 53 -1.86 14.74 -0.46
CA GLN A 53 -2.32 13.64 0.37
C GLN A 53 -3.62 13.03 -0.17
N ARG A 54 -3.76 11.73 0.06
CA ARG A 54 -4.89 10.90 -0.42
C ARG A 54 -6.18 11.13 0.34
N GLY A 55 -6.44 12.18 1.00
CA GLY A 55 -7.69 12.42 1.75
C GLY A 55 -8.01 11.42 2.87
N LYS A 56 -7.43 10.21 2.86
CA LYS A 56 -7.55 9.17 3.88
C LYS A 56 -6.18 8.82 4.44
N LYS A 57 -6.04 8.83 5.76
CA LYS A 57 -4.80 8.40 6.42
C LYS A 57 -4.51 6.92 6.11
N VAL A 58 -3.31 6.66 5.63
CA VAL A 58 -2.80 5.33 5.35
C VAL A 58 -2.30 4.69 6.64
N LYS A 59 -2.78 3.49 6.95
CA LYS A 59 -2.36 2.72 8.12
C LYS A 59 -1.15 1.86 7.79
N VAL A 60 -0.08 2.06 8.54
CA VAL A 60 1.20 1.38 8.36
C VAL A 60 1.46 0.45 9.53
N THR A 61 1.73 -0.82 9.23
CA THR A 61 2.15 -1.81 10.23
C THR A 61 3.62 -2.18 10.01
N ALA A 62 4.41 -2.07 11.07
CA ALA A 62 5.82 -2.45 11.07
C ALA A 62 6.01 -3.89 11.53
N LEU A 63 6.70 -4.71 10.74
CA LEU A 63 7.17 -6.04 11.09
C LEU A 63 8.66 -5.93 11.43
N ILE A 64 9.00 -6.00 12.70
CA ILE A 64 10.31 -5.57 13.21
C ILE A 64 10.88 -6.52 14.25
N ASP A 65 12.17 -6.38 14.47
CA ASP A 65 12.88 -6.94 15.62
C ASP A 65 12.99 -5.88 16.74
N GLN A 66 13.51 -6.24 17.88
CA GLN A 66 13.62 -5.38 19.07
C GLN A 66 14.35 -4.06 18.81
N ALA A 67 15.31 -4.05 17.88
CA ALA A 67 16.11 -2.85 17.55
C ALA A 67 15.28 -1.63 17.11
N LEU A 68 14.12 -1.83 16.47
CA LEU A 68 13.28 -0.75 15.94
C LEU A 68 11.98 -0.51 16.71
N VAL A 69 11.77 -1.19 17.83
CA VAL A 69 10.50 -1.13 18.60
C VAL A 69 10.13 0.30 18.99
N THR A 70 11.09 1.05 19.53
CA THR A 70 10.84 2.42 19.99
C THR A 70 10.41 3.33 18.83
N LYS A 71 11.09 3.23 17.69
CA LYS A 71 10.76 4.01 16.50
C LYS A 71 9.40 3.59 15.89
N ALA A 72 9.14 2.28 15.83
CA ALA A 72 7.89 1.78 15.30
C ALA A 72 6.66 2.15 16.15
N LYS A 73 6.81 2.19 17.47
CA LYS A 73 5.76 2.68 18.38
C LYS A 73 5.47 4.17 18.21
N ALA A 74 6.48 4.97 17.85
CA ALA A 74 6.31 6.40 17.65
C ALA A 74 5.72 6.75 16.28
N ASP A 75 6.13 6.03 15.22
CA ASP A 75 5.90 6.45 13.83
C ASP A 75 4.86 5.59 13.09
N CYS A 76 4.61 4.34 13.52
CA CYS A 76 3.69 3.43 12.86
C CYS A 76 2.39 3.27 13.65
N ASP A 77 1.29 2.95 12.95
CA ASP A 77 -0.01 2.75 13.59
C ASP A 77 -0.09 1.42 14.36
N GLU A 78 0.56 0.37 13.84
CA GLU A 78 0.67 -0.95 14.48
C GLU A 78 2.07 -1.53 14.26
N HIS A 79 2.49 -2.46 15.11
CA HIS A 79 3.73 -3.21 14.93
C HIS A 79 3.57 -4.65 15.40
N ALA A 80 4.34 -5.55 14.82
CA ALA A 80 4.47 -6.94 15.25
C ALA A 80 5.95 -7.29 15.40
N LEU A 81 6.31 -7.84 16.56
CA LEU A 81 7.66 -8.26 16.86
C LEU A 81 7.94 -9.65 16.30
N LEU A 82 9.18 -9.88 15.90
CA LEU A 82 9.65 -11.16 15.41
C LEU A 82 9.34 -12.32 16.37
N GLU A 83 9.46 -12.09 17.67
CA GLU A 83 9.18 -13.08 18.72
C GLU A 83 7.70 -13.52 18.74
N ASP A 84 6.81 -12.60 18.41
CA ASP A 84 5.37 -12.86 18.40
C ASP A 84 4.87 -13.52 17.11
N PHE A 85 5.69 -13.58 16.05
CA PHE A 85 5.29 -14.18 14.78
C PHE A 85 4.79 -15.63 14.94
N LYS A 86 5.41 -16.39 15.82
CA LYS A 86 5.01 -17.79 16.11
C LYS A 86 3.65 -17.89 16.80
N LYS A 87 3.22 -16.85 17.52
CA LYS A 87 1.94 -16.79 18.24
C LYS A 87 0.79 -16.30 17.34
N LEU A 88 1.11 -15.66 16.19
CA LEU A 88 0.11 -15.15 15.28
C LEU A 88 -0.47 -16.27 14.42
N ASP A 89 -1.71 -16.61 14.67
CA ASP A 89 -2.46 -17.53 13.83
C ASP A 89 -2.91 -16.86 12.51
N LYS A 90 -3.35 -17.70 11.55
CA LYS A 90 -3.84 -17.22 10.24
C LYS A 90 -5.02 -16.24 10.36
N LYS A 91 -5.85 -16.35 11.42
CA LYS A 91 -6.99 -15.47 11.64
C LYS A 91 -6.51 -14.09 12.11
N ALA A 92 -5.55 -14.05 13.03
CA ALA A 92 -4.94 -12.81 13.53
C ALA A 92 -4.24 -12.04 12.39
N ILE A 93 -3.46 -12.74 11.56
CA ILE A 93 -2.79 -12.14 10.39
C ILE A 93 -3.82 -11.60 9.38
N LYS A 94 -4.92 -12.32 9.11
CA LYS A 94 -6.00 -11.80 8.25
C LYS A 94 -6.67 -10.56 8.82
N LYS A 95 -6.88 -10.51 10.15
CA LYS A 95 -7.47 -9.36 10.83
C LYS A 95 -6.52 -8.16 10.76
N LEU A 96 -5.24 -8.37 10.96
CA LEU A 96 -4.19 -7.36 10.81
C LEU A 96 -4.16 -6.82 9.37
N ALA A 97 -4.14 -7.71 8.36
CA ALA A 97 -4.12 -7.34 6.95
C ALA A 97 -5.37 -6.56 6.48
N LYS A 98 -6.52 -6.71 7.17
CA LYS A 98 -7.72 -5.91 6.86
C LYS A 98 -7.63 -4.46 7.38
N ARG A 99 -6.81 -4.22 8.40
CA ARG A 99 -6.68 -2.92 9.06
C ARG A 99 -5.49 -2.12 8.56
N THR A 100 -4.57 -2.77 7.85
CA THR A 100 -3.30 -2.21 7.38
C THR A 100 -3.37 -1.94 5.89
N ASP A 101 -2.84 -0.81 5.45
CA ASP A 101 -2.69 -0.49 4.03
C ASP A 101 -1.28 -0.87 3.52
N TYR A 102 -0.23 -0.61 4.31
CA TYR A 102 1.15 -0.98 3.98
C TYR A 102 1.84 -1.69 5.13
N PHE A 103 2.58 -2.75 4.79
CA PHE A 103 3.50 -3.42 5.70
C PHE A 103 4.93 -2.99 5.43
N VAL A 104 5.64 -2.60 6.47
CA VAL A 104 7.07 -2.31 6.46
C VAL A 104 7.79 -3.40 7.21
N ALA A 105 8.90 -3.91 6.71
CA ALA A 105 9.67 -4.95 7.39
C ALA A 105 11.17 -4.65 7.38
N GLN A 106 11.86 -5.13 8.42
CA GLN A 106 13.32 -5.14 8.43
C GLN A 106 13.87 -6.17 7.44
N ALA A 107 14.92 -5.80 6.72
CA ALA A 107 15.54 -6.65 5.70
C ALA A 107 16.04 -8.00 6.26
N ASN A 108 16.64 -7.99 7.43
CA ASN A 108 17.20 -9.18 8.09
C ASN A 108 16.13 -10.21 8.50
N ILE A 109 14.89 -9.79 8.75
CA ILE A 109 13.81 -10.70 9.17
C ILE A 109 12.86 -11.06 8.02
N MET A 110 13.07 -10.55 6.81
CA MET A 110 12.21 -10.82 5.65
C MET A 110 11.95 -12.31 5.38
N PRO A 111 12.93 -13.23 5.50
CA PRO A 111 12.66 -14.67 5.34
C PRO A 111 11.61 -15.19 6.33
N LYS A 112 11.66 -14.75 7.59
CA LYS A 112 10.70 -15.15 8.63
C LYS A 112 9.33 -14.50 8.39
N VAL A 113 9.30 -13.25 7.92
CA VAL A 113 8.08 -12.57 7.48
C VAL A 113 7.42 -13.33 6.33
N ALA A 114 8.19 -13.76 5.34
CA ALA A 114 7.67 -14.55 4.22
C ALA A 114 7.07 -15.88 4.66
N GLN A 115 7.71 -16.59 5.59
CA GLN A 115 7.21 -17.87 6.13
C GLN A 115 5.89 -17.68 6.89
N THR A 116 5.79 -16.67 7.75
CA THR A 116 4.64 -16.47 8.63
C THR A 116 3.48 -15.76 7.93
N PHE A 117 3.77 -14.68 7.23
CA PHE A 117 2.76 -13.79 6.65
C PHE A 117 2.51 -14.05 5.17
N GLY A 118 3.42 -14.72 4.46
CA GLY A 118 3.38 -14.89 3.00
C GLY A 118 2.09 -15.50 2.48
N ARG A 119 1.55 -16.53 3.17
CA ARG A 119 0.28 -17.19 2.80
C ARG A 119 -0.95 -16.26 2.86
N VAL A 120 -0.88 -15.17 3.62
CA VAL A 120 -1.99 -14.22 3.79
C VAL A 120 -1.75 -12.94 3.02
N LEU A 121 -0.54 -12.38 3.11
CA LEU A 121 -0.20 -11.10 2.47
C LEU A 121 0.16 -11.25 0.99
N GLY A 122 0.74 -12.39 0.59
CA GLY A 122 1.14 -12.67 -0.80
C GLY A 122 -0.02 -12.51 -1.78
N PRO A 123 -1.11 -13.30 -1.66
CA PRO A 123 -2.26 -13.21 -2.56
C PRO A 123 -2.96 -11.84 -2.57
N ARG A 124 -2.77 -11.06 -1.50
CA ARG A 124 -3.31 -9.69 -1.40
C ARG A 124 -2.38 -8.63 -1.96
N GLY A 125 -1.17 -9.02 -2.35
CA GLY A 125 -0.14 -8.10 -2.79
C GLY A 125 0.34 -7.12 -1.72
N MET A 126 0.18 -7.46 -0.44
CA MET A 126 0.50 -6.60 0.70
C MET A 126 1.86 -6.92 1.33
N MET A 127 2.65 -7.83 0.73
CA MET A 127 4.01 -8.11 1.20
C MET A 127 4.88 -6.85 1.13
N PRO A 128 5.74 -6.63 2.14
CA PRO A 128 6.70 -5.54 2.10
C PRO A 128 7.52 -5.57 0.80
N ASN A 129 7.45 -4.48 0.00
CA ASN A 129 8.09 -4.43 -1.30
C ASN A 129 9.26 -3.43 -1.28
N PRO A 130 10.48 -3.84 -1.70
CA PRO A 130 11.62 -2.94 -1.79
C PRO A 130 11.40 -1.75 -2.73
N LYS A 131 10.66 -1.96 -3.85
CA LYS A 131 10.33 -0.88 -4.81
C LYS A 131 9.49 0.24 -4.17
N ALA A 132 8.64 -0.10 -3.20
CA ALA A 132 7.89 0.88 -2.40
C ALA A 132 8.73 1.49 -1.26
N GLY A 133 9.93 0.96 -1.01
CA GLY A 133 10.75 1.31 0.14
C GLY A 133 10.28 0.69 1.45
N CYS A 134 9.41 -0.31 1.40
CA CYS A 134 8.85 -0.97 2.59
C CYS A 134 9.79 -2.00 3.24
N VAL A 135 10.98 -2.21 2.68
CA VAL A 135 12.03 -3.04 3.30
C VAL A 135 13.15 -2.12 3.78
N VAL A 136 13.41 -2.13 5.07
CA VAL A 136 14.30 -1.17 5.73
C VAL A 136 15.45 -1.86 6.47
N PRO A 137 16.63 -1.25 6.56
CA PRO A 137 17.71 -1.74 7.41
C PRO A 137 17.35 -1.59 8.90
N PRO A 138 18.02 -2.34 9.82
CA PRO A 138 17.71 -2.31 11.25
C PRO A 138 18.00 -0.96 11.93
N THR A 139 18.73 -0.07 11.28
CA THR A 139 19.06 1.28 11.78
C THR A 139 18.16 2.38 11.20
N ALA A 140 17.22 2.03 10.31
CA ALA A 140 16.41 2.99 9.58
C ALA A 140 15.61 3.94 10.49
N ASP A 141 15.34 5.11 9.95
CA ASP A 141 14.32 6.01 10.47
C ASP A 141 12.99 5.74 9.77
N LEU A 142 11.95 5.48 10.54
CA LEU A 142 10.63 5.12 10.02
C LEU A 142 9.77 6.35 9.70
N LYS A 143 10.02 7.47 10.35
CA LYS A 143 9.23 8.69 10.17
C LYS A 143 9.17 9.20 8.73
N PRO A 144 10.30 9.40 8.01
CA PRO A 144 10.26 9.84 6.62
C PRO A 144 9.64 8.80 5.69
N LEU A 145 9.82 7.50 6.00
CA LEU A 145 9.19 6.43 5.24
C LEU A 145 7.66 6.46 5.38
N VAL A 146 7.14 6.56 6.60
CA VAL A 146 5.69 6.63 6.85
C VAL A 146 5.10 7.86 6.19
N ALA A 147 5.76 9.02 6.27
CA ALA A 147 5.34 10.24 5.58
C ALA A 147 5.25 10.04 4.05
N ARG A 148 6.23 9.36 3.46
CA ARG A 148 6.21 9.01 2.03
C ARG A 148 5.08 8.07 1.68
N LEU A 149 4.80 7.05 2.51
CA LEU A 149 3.73 6.08 2.28
C LEU A 149 2.34 6.72 2.33
N GLN A 150 2.15 7.84 3.05
CA GLN A 150 0.88 8.58 3.05
C GLN A 150 0.48 9.07 1.66
N ASN A 151 1.46 9.38 0.82
CA ASN A 151 1.25 9.91 -0.52
C ASN A 151 1.46 8.85 -1.62
N LEU A 152 1.86 7.62 -1.27
CA LEU A 152 2.18 6.59 -2.23
C LEU A 152 0.92 5.83 -2.67
N VAL A 153 0.75 5.68 -3.99
CA VAL A 153 -0.30 4.85 -4.59
C VAL A 153 0.33 3.69 -5.34
N ARG A 154 -0.19 2.50 -5.10
CA ARG A 154 0.16 1.30 -5.85
C ARG A 154 -0.80 1.16 -7.03
N ILE A 155 -0.25 1.04 -8.22
CA ILE A 155 -0.96 0.79 -9.46
C ILE A 155 -0.53 -0.57 -9.98
N GLU A 156 -1.50 -1.43 -10.31
CA GLU A 156 -1.24 -2.79 -10.75
C GLU A 156 -2.29 -3.26 -11.75
N THR A 157 -1.83 -3.77 -12.90
CA THR A 157 -2.68 -4.56 -13.80
C THR A 157 -2.73 -5.99 -13.31
N LYS A 158 -3.93 -6.57 -13.18
CA LYS A 158 -4.09 -7.98 -12.77
C LYS A 158 -4.49 -8.86 -13.93
N ASN A 159 -5.80 -9.03 -14.16
CA ASN A 159 -6.35 -9.90 -15.18
C ASN A 159 -6.88 -9.12 -16.38
N GLU A 160 -7.07 -7.82 -16.24
CA GLU A 160 -7.64 -6.93 -17.24
C GLU A 160 -6.71 -5.77 -17.53
N GLN A 161 -6.83 -5.21 -18.73
CA GLN A 161 -6.06 -4.04 -19.18
C GLN A 161 -6.63 -2.73 -18.57
N THR A 162 -7.00 -2.78 -17.28
CA THR A 162 -7.61 -1.65 -16.56
C THR A 162 -6.92 -1.44 -15.23
N ILE A 163 -6.69 -0.20 -14.88
CA ILE A 163 -6.14 0.26 -13.60
C ILE A 163 -7.14 1.17 -12.92
#